data_d4371fd01719b77847f004d810535bfe
#
_entry.id   d4371fd01719b77847f004d810535bfe
#
_cell.length_a   1.000
_cell.length_b   1.000
_cell.length_c   1.000
_cell.angle_alpha   90.00
_cell.angle_beta   90.00
_cell.angle_gamma   90.00
#
_symmetry.space_group_name_H-M   'P 1'
#
loop_
_entity.id
_entity.type
_entity.pdbx_description
1 polymer ?
#
loop_
_entity_poly.entity_id
_entity_poly.type
_entity_poly.pdbx_seq_one_letter_code
_entity_poly.pdbx_strand_id
1 'polypeptide(L)'
;PTEEPTFEERVARVRKTLHSRGSFTEIMRKTLVFCKTRRSIEDVEQEMATYPEFRYVDQSQRNIVAHLVNADGLDRFELDQDGNEVTPEMTEGLSEDEADELVCSYALQTTDAGKAAADELEPKKRLNALLDSIAARGGAYLDLLEFCREPRTYQAVADAMKAKGLGLKSTNALSSLPVYPSALLAKLESTGGLVWDEGWKLTSAGAAALKAAGRTV
;
A
#
# COMPACT_ATOMS: atom_id res chain seq x y z
N PRO A 1 -1.06 -29.62 20.73
CA PRO A 1 -1.20 -28.20 20.98
C PRO A 1 -0.42 -27.48 19.90
N THR A 2 -1.12 -26.78 19.01
CA THR A 2 -0.48 -25.89 18.03
C THR A 2 0.06 -24.72 18.84
N GLU A 3 1.38 -24.53 18.85
CA GLU A 3 1.99 -23.36 19.50
C GLU A 3 1.42 -22.08 18.85
N GLU A 4 1.06 -21.10 19.68
CA GLU A 4 0.63 -19.81 19.16
C GLU A 4 1.76 -19.19 18.33
N PRO A 5 1.45 -18.59 17.16
CA PRO A 5 2.49 -18.01 16.31
C PRO A 5 3.21 -16.87 17.03
N THR A 6 4.52 -16.85 16.91
CA THR A 6 5.36 -15.77 17.43
C THR A 6 5.04 -14.44 16.75
N PHE A 7 5.47 -13.34 17.35
CA PHE A 7 5.30 -12.01 16.76
C PHE A 7 5.94 -11.92 15.36
N GLU A 8 7.16 -12.48 15.20
CA GLU A 8 7.88 -12.50 13.93
C GLU A 8 7.15 -13.31 12.86
N GLU A 9 6.54 -14.42 13.21
CA GLU A 9 5.75 -15.24 12.30
C GLU A 9 4.47 -14.51 11.86
N ARG A 10 3.82 -13.79 12.78
CA ARG A 10 2.66 -12.94 12.46
C ARG A 10 3.06 -11.82 11.52
N VAL A 11 4.15 -11.09 11.78
CA VAL A 11 4.66 -10.03 10.89
C VAL A 11 5.00 -10.61 9.51
N ALA A 12 5.65 -11.79 9.45
CA ALA A 12 5.99 -12.44 8.19
C ALA A 12 4.73 -12.83 7.38
N ARG A 13 3.65 -13.27 8.05
CA ARG A 13 2.36 -13.58 7.43
C ARG A 13 1.71 -12.34 6.82
N VAL A 14 1.65 -11.24 7.57
CA VAL A 14 1.14 -9.95 7.07
C VAL A 14 1.97 -9.47 5.88
N ARG A 15 3.30 -9.48 6.01
CA ARG A 15 4.22 -9.08 4.92
C ARG A 15 3.97 -9.91 3.64
N LYS A 16 3.84 -11.23 3.76
CA LYS A 16 3.52 -12.11 2.63
C LYS A 16 2.21 -11.72 1.95
N THR A 17 1.19 -11.39 2.75
CA THR A 17 -0.13 -10.94 2.24
C THR A 17 -0.01 -9.61 1.53
N LEU A 18 0.69 -8.62 2.08
CA LEU A 18 0.94 -7.32 1.46
C LEU A 18 1.66 -7.45 0.10
N HIS A 19 2.54 -8.44 -0.06
CA HIS A 19 3.27 -8.68 -1.30
C HIS A 19 2.61 -9.69 -2.25
N SER A 20 1.47 -10.27 -1.88
CA SER A 20 0.82 -11.32 -2.67
C SER A 20 0.37 -10.83 -4.05
N ARG A 21 -0.01 -9.56 -4.17
CA ARG A 21 -0.38 -8.89 -5.42
C ARG A 21 0.10 -7.45 -5.38
N GLY A 22 1.00 -7.07 -6.29
CA GLY A 22 1.62 -5.74 -6.31
C GLY A 22 0.61 -4.58 -6.38
N SER A 23 -0.51 -4.76 -7.10
CA SER A 23 -1.59 -3.76 -7.19
C SER A 23 -2.32 -3.50 -5.85
N PHE A 24 -2.29 -4.45 -4.92
CA PHE A 24 -2.96 -4.30 -3.62
C PHE A 24 -2.03 -3.86 -2.49
N THR A 25 -0.73 -3.93 -2.68
CA THR A 25 0.26 -3.61 -1.62
C THR A 25 0.01 -2.24 -1.00
N GLU A 26 -0.16 -1.21 -1.81
CA GLU A 26 -0.35 0.15 -1.32
C GLU A 26 -1.73 0.34 -0.69
N ILE A 27 -2.79 -0.25 -1.26
CA ILE A 27 -4.14 -0.24 -0.71
C ILE A 27 -4.14 -0.87 0.69
N MET A 28 -3.60 -2.09 0.82
CA MET A 28 -3.53 -2.81 2.09
C MET A 28 -2.70 -2.04 3.12
N ARG A 29 -1.54 -1.47 2.72
CA ARG A 29 -0.71 -0.67 3.61
C ARG A 29 -1.46 0.57 4.11
N LYS A 30 -2.14 1.31 3.23
CA LYS A 30 -2.94 2.49 3.60
C LYS A 30 -4.07 2.11 4.55
N THR A 31 -4.74 0.98 4.31
CA THR A 31 -5.79 0.46 5.18
C THR A 31 -5.25 0.14 6.57
N LEU A 32 -4.09 -0.53 6.68
CA LEU A 32 -3.43 -0.76 7.97
C LEU A 32 -3.06 0.55 8.68
N VAL A 33 -2.61 1.56 7.95
CA VAL A 33 -2.30 2.88 8.54
C VAL A 33 -3.56 3.59 9.02
N PHE A 34 -4.65 3.53 8.26
CA PHE A 34 -5.93 4.14 8.62
C PHE A 34 -6.55 3.51 9.86
N CYS A 35 -6.45 2.18 9.98
CA CYS A 35 -6.99 1.41 11.10
C CYS A 35 -6.05 1.39 12.33
N LYS A 36 -4.97 2.18 12.40
CA LYS A 36 -4.13 2.30 13.63
C LYS A 36 -4.96 2.70 14.85
N THR A 37 -6.01 3.45 14.65
CA THR A 37 -7.12 3.63 15.61
C THR A 37 -8.33 2.85 15.11
N ARG A 38 -9.14 2.33 16.05
CA ARG A 38 -10.34 1.55 15.70
C ARG A 38 -11.26 2.34 14.77
N ARG A 39 -11.75 1.69 13.70
CA ARG A 39 -12.62 2.24 12.66
C ARG A 39 -13.76 1.30 12.35
N SER A 40 -14.95 1.82 12.08
CA SER A 40 -16.05 1.01 11.55
C SER A 40 -15.71 0.46 10.16
N ILE A 41 -16.32 -0.65 9.75
CA ILE A 41 -16.12 -1.18 8.39
C ILE A 41 -16.59 -0.18 7.33
N GLU A 42 -17.64 0.58 7.61
CA GLU A 42 -18.18 1.60 6.73
C GLU A 42 -17.17 2.73 6.50
N ASP A 43 -16.50 3.22 7.57
CA ASP A 43 -15.43 4.21 7.46
C ASP A 43 -14.26 3.68 6.62
N VAL A 44 -13.89 2.41 6.81
CA VAL A 44 -12.81 1.77 6.06
C VAL A 44 -13.16 1.63 4.58
N GLU A 45 -14.39 1.22 4.25
CA GLU A 45 -14.87 1.15 2.87
C GLU A 45 -14.86 2.53 2.19
N GLN A 46 -15.32 3.57 2.90
CA GLN A 46 -15.32 4.95 2.39
C GLN A 46 -13.89 5.45 2.16
N GLU A 47 -13.00 5.23 3.11
CA GLU A 47 -11.59 5.64 2.99
C GLU A 47 -10.90 4.93 1.81
N MET A 48 -11.08 3.60 1.68
CA MET A 48 -10.51 2.82 0.57
C MET A 48 -11.00 3.29 -0.79
N ALA A 49 -12.27 3.74 -0.89
CA ALA A 49 -12.82 4.28 -2.13
C ALA A 49 -12.12 5.57 -2.58
N THR A 50 -11.44 6.28 -1.69
CA THR A 50 -10.66 7.49 -2.03
C THR A 50 -9.30 7.18 -2.62
N TYR A 51 -8.79 5.94 -2.47
CA TYR A 51 -7.46 5.58 -2.94
C TYR A 51 -7.41 5.52 -4.47
N PRO A 52 -6.50 6.24 -5.13
CA PRO A 52 -6.37 6.18 -6.60
C PRO A 52 -6.14 4.75 -7.11
N GLU A 53 -5.35 3.98 -6.37
CA GLU A 53 -5.00 2.60 -6.70
C GLU A 53 -6.23 1.69 -6.71
N PHE A 54 -7.24 1.98 -5.88
CA PHE A 54 -8.44 1.16 -5.75
C PHE A 54 -9.31 1.14 -7.01
N ARG A 55 -9.24 2.19 -7.85
CA ARG A 55 -9.98 2.28 -9.12
C ARG A 55 -9.63 1.19 -10.13
N TYR A 56 -8.47 0.57 -9.98
CA TYR A 56 -7.91 -0.38 -10.95
C TYR A 56 -7.85 -1.82 -10.41
N VAL A 57 -8.55 -2.09 -9.31
CA VAL A 57 -8.63 -3.43 -8.73
C VAL A 57 -10.03 -4.02 -8.90
N ASP A 58 -10.09 -5.32 -9.06
CA ASP A 58 -11.29 -6.11 -9.32
C ASP A 58 -11.89 -6.77 -8.07
N GLN A 59 -11.41 -6.39 -6.88
CA GLN A 59 -11.88 -6.93 -5.60
C GLN A 59 -12.62 -5.86 -4.80
N SER A 60 -13.62 -6.33 -4.00
CA SER A 60 -14.31 -5.47 -3.05
C SER A 60 -13.41 -5.10 -1.87
N GLN A 61 -13.72 -3.98 -1.21
CA GLN A 61 -13.06 -3.54 0.01
C GLN A 61 -13.09 -4.63 1.08
N ARG A 62 -14.25 -5.27 1.27
CA ARG A 62 -14.44 -6.35 2.27
C ARG A 62 -13.53 -7.54 2.03
N ASN A 63 -13.30 -7.92 0.76
CA ASN A 63 -12.37 -9.00 0.44
C ASN A 63 -10.93 -8.62 0.80
N ILE A 64 -10.51 -7.39 0.52
CA ILE A 64 -9.18 -6.92 0.89
C ILE A 64 -9.01 -6.88 2.41
N VAL A 65 -10.02 -6.40 3.14
CA VAL A 65 -10.06 -6.42 4.61
C VAL A 65 -9.96 -7.85 5.13
N ALA A 66 -10.74 -8.79 4.57
CA ALA A 66 -10.71 -10.19 4.99
C ALA A 66 -9.30 -10.81 4.84
N HIS A 67 -8.57 -10.47 3.77
CA HIS A 67 -7.17 -10.91 3.62
C HIS A 67 -6.26 -10.39 4.75
N LEU A 68 -6.45 -9.13 5.17
CA LEU A 68 -5.68 -8.53 6.26
C LEU A 68 -6.04 -9.13 7.62
N VAL A 69 -7.32 -9.40 7.89
CA VAL A 69 -7.78 -10.09 9.12
C VAL A 69 -7.21 -11.50 9.17
N ASN A 70 -7.34 -12.28 8.09
CA ASN A 70 -6.84 -13.66 8.03
C ASN A 70 -5.31 -13.76 8.15
N ALA A 71 -4.60 -12.66 7.86
CA ALA A 71 -3.15 -12.59 7.99
C ALA A 71 -2.67 -12.05 9.35
N ASP A 72 -3.57 -11.81 10.30
CA ASP A 72 -3.29 -11.16 11.58
C ASP A 72 -2.83 -9.68 11.46
N GLY A 73 -3.15 -9.02 10.35
CA GLY A 73 -2.85 -7.60 10.15
C GLY A 73 -3.87 -6.67 10.79
N LEU A 74 -5.14 -7.11 10.87
CA LEU A 74 -6.26 -6.41 11.49
C LEU A 74 -6.96 -7.31 12.50
N ASP A 75 -7.29 -6.77 13.67
CA ASP A 75 -8.28 -7.32 14.57
C ASP A 75 -9.68 -6.88 14.13
N ARG A 76 -10.66 -7.79 14.24
CA ARG A 76 -12.07 -7.55 13.98
C ARG A 76 -12.83 -7.57 15.30
N PHE A 77 -13.63 -6.56 15.56
CA PHE A 77 -14.49 -6.42 16.71
C PHE A 77 -15.94 -6.39 16.25
N GLU A 78 -16.74 -7.36 16.68
CA GLU A 78 -18.15 -7.45 16.33
C GLU A 78 -18.95 -6.43 17.14
N LEU A 79 -19.91 -5.77 16.47
CA LEU A 79 -20.69 -4.68 17.05
C LEU A 79 -22.18 -4.99 16.99
N ASP A 80 -22.90 -4.67 18.07
CA ASP A 80 -24.35 -4.71 18.14
C ASP A 80 -25.02 -3.55 17.35
N GLN A 81 -26.35 -3.50 17.38
CA GLN A 81 -27.14 -2.45 16.72
C GLN A 81 -26.86 -1.04 17.26
N ASP A 82 -26.36 -0.92 18.49
CA ASP A 82 -26.04 0.35 19.15
C ASP A 82 -24.56 0.73 18.97
N GLY A 83 -23.77 -0.12 18.28
CA GLY A 83 -22.35 0.08 18.00
C GLY A 83 -21.43 -0.30 19.18
N ASN A 84 -21.95 -1.03 20.19
CA ASN A 84 -21.14 -1.56 21.27
C ASN A 84 -20.51 -2.90 20.83
N GLU A 85 -19.34 -3.21 21.38
CA GLU A 85 -18.66 -4.49 21.13
C GLU A 85 -19.45 -5.64 21.74
N VAL A 86 -19.77 -6.65 20.92
CA VAL A 86 -20.37 -7.91 21.37
C VAL A 86 -19.30 -8.71 22.10
N THR A 87 -19.48 -8.87 23.41
CA THR A 87 -18.52 -9.59 24.24
C THR A 87 -18.97 -11.03 24.48
N PRO A 88 -18.04 -11.95 24.86
CA PRO A 88 -18.38 -13.32 25.19
C PRO A 88 -19.46 -13.43 26.29
N GLU A 89 -19.50 -12.47 27.23
CA GLU A 89 -20.52 -12.45 28.29
C GLU A 89 -21.92 -12.16 27.73
N MET A 90 -22.02 -11.39 26.65
CA MET A 90 -23.32 -11.10 25.98
C MET A 90 -23.84 -12.31 25.22
N THR A 91 -22.97 -13.20 24.78
CA THR A 91 -23.33 -14.42 24.03
C THR A 91 -23.41 -15.66 24.92
N GLU A 92 -23.10 -15.55 26.22
CA GLU A 92 -23.13 -16.67 27.16
C GLU A 92 -24.54 -17.25 27.26
N GLY A 93 -24.68 -18.53 26.92
CA GLY A 93 -25.97 -19.25 26.99
C GLY A 93 -26.87 -19.11 25.76
N LEU A 94 -26.47 -18.34 24.76
CA LEU A 94 -27.15 -18.24 23.48
C LEU A 94 -26.72 -19.38 22.54
N SER A 95 -27.59 -19.76 21.61
CA SER A 95 -27.20 -20.58 20.46
C SER A 95 -26.34 -19.77 19.48
N GLU A 96 -25.65 -20.45 18.55
CA GLU A 96 -24.84 -19.77 17.49
C GLU A 96 -25.72 -18.79 16.69
N ASP A 97 -26.90 -19.18 16.30
CA ASP A 97 -27.85 -18.34 15.54
C ASP A 97 -28.26 -17.07 16.32
N GLU A 98 -28.59 -17.23 17.62
CA GLU A 98 -28.94 -16.10 18.48
C GLU A 98 -27.75 -15.16 18.73
N ALA A 99 -26.52 -15.69 18.84
CA ALA A 99 -25.31 -14.89 18.99
C ALA A 99 -25.00 -14.13 17.69
N ASP A 100 -25.16 -14.76 16.52
CA ASP A 100 -24.98 -14.13 15.22
C ASP A 100 -26.00 -13.00 14.96
N GLU A 101 -27.24 -13.13 15.45
CA GLU A 101 -28.28 -12.08 15.36
C GLU A 101 -27.92 -10.81 16.15
N LEU A 102 -27.04 -10.90 17.17
CA LEU A 102 -26.57 -9.73 17.89
C LEU A 102 -25.57 -8.90 17.08
N VAL A 103 -24.87 -9.51 16.12
CA VAL A 103 -23.82 -8.85 15.34
C VAL A 103 -24.43 -8.11 14.16
N CYS A 104 -24.50 -6.79 14.25
CA CYS A 104 -25.05 -5.93 13.19
C CYS A 104 -23.98 -5.34 12.28
N SER A 105 -22.76 -5.12 12.80
CA SER A 105 -21.62 -4.56 12.07
C SER A 105 -20.31 -5.00 12.74
N TYR A 106 -19.18 -4.46 12.28
CA TYR A 106 -17.90 -4.68 12.94
C TYR A 106 -16.96 -3.50 12.79
N ALA A 107 -16.03 -3.38 13.72
CA ALA A 107 -14.92 -2.45 13.67
C ALA A 107 -13.60 -3.18 13.46
N LEU A 108 -12.61 -2.45 12.99
CA LEU A 108 -11.29 -2.95 12.65
C LEU A 108 -10.22 -2.13 13.38
N GLN A 109 -9.17 -2.79 13.83
CA GLN A 109 -8.01 -2.14 14.39
C GLN A 109 -6.74 -2.87 13.96
N THR A 110 -5.71 -2.12 13.60
CA THR A 110 -4.44 -2.71 13.17
C THR A 110 -3.71 -3.32 14.35
N THR A 111 -3.36 -4.59 14.22
CA THR A 111 -2.53 -5.32 15.18
C THR A 111 -1.11 -4.77 15.24
N ASP A 112 -0.34 -5.14 16.26
CA ASP A 112 1.08 -4.75 16.31
C ASP A 112 1.89 -5.38 15.17
N ALA A 113 1.56 -6.60 14.73
CA ALA A 113 2.14 -7.22 13.55
C ALA A 113 1.79 -6.46 12.26
N GLY A 114 0.53 -6.01 12.12
CA GLY A 114 0.08 -5.16 11.03
C GLY A 114 0.80 -3.81 10.98
N LYS A 115 0.99 -3.17 12.14
CA LYS A 115 1.75 -1.90 12.24
C LYS A 115 3.20 -2.09 11.79
N ALA A 116 3.88 -3.13 12.30
CA ALA A 116 5.26 -3.42 11.94
C ALA A 116 5.42 -3.66 10.43
N ALA A 117 4.57 -4.50 9.84
CA ALA A 117 4.59 -4.79 8.41
C ALA A 117 4.27 -3.56 7.55
N ALA A 118 3.33 -2.71 7.95
CA ALA A 118 3.02 -1.46 7.25
C ALA A 118 4.16 -0.44 7.31
N ASP A 119 4.87 -0.36 8.44
CA ASP A 119 6.01 0.55 8.64
C ASP A 119 7.24 0.12 7.83
N GLU A 120 7.44 -1.19 7.58
CA GLU A 120 8.47 -1.68 6.65
C GLU A 120 8.21 -1.19 5.21
N LEU A 121 6.93 -1.08 4.82
CA LEU A 121 6.49 -0.64 3.51
C LEU A 121 6.25 0.87 3.42
N GLU A 122 6.72 1.66 4.37
CA GLU A 122 6.59 3.12 4.31
C GLU A 122 7.17 3.66 2.99
N PRO A 123 6.39 4.43 2.19
CA PRO A 123 6.82 4.91 0.87
C PRO A 123 8.15 5.65 0.92
N LYS A 124 8.36 6.49 1.94
CA LYS A 124 9.62 7.23 2.10
C LYS A 124 10.83 6.31 2.21
N LYS A 125 10.73 5.22 2.97
CA LYS A 125 11.83 4.24 3.12
C LYS A 125 12.11 3.50 1.81
N ARG A 126 11.05 3.02 1.16
CA ARG A 126 11.16 2.28 -0.11
C ARG A 126 11.71 3.16 -1.24
N LEU A 127 11.24 4.40 -1.33
CA LEU A 127 11.66 5.35 -2.36
C LEU A 127 13.13 5.75 -2.15
N ASN A 128 13.55 6.06 -0.91
CA ASN A 128 14.94 6.36 -0.62
C ASN A 128 15.85 5.17 -0.97
N ALA A 129 15.47 3.95 -0.58
CA ALA A 129 16.23 2.75 -0.95
C ALA A 129 16.33 2.57 -2.48
N LEU A 130 15.28 2.91 -3.24
CA LEU A 130 15.33 2.89 -4.70
C LEU A 130 16.31 3.94 -5.24
N LEU A 131 16.26 5.18 -4.74
CA LEU A 131 17.11 6.26 -5.20
C LEU A 131 18.61 5.97 -4.92
N ASP A 132 18.90 5.30 -3.80
CA ASP A 132 20.26 4.94 -3.39
C ASP A 132 20.77 3.66 -4.05
N SER A 133 19.87 2.79 -4.53
CA SER A 133 20.21 1.43 -5.01
C SER A 133 21.14 1.42 -6.23
N ILE A 134 21.03 2.41 -7.12
CA ILE A 134 21.83 2.53 -8.34
C ILE A 134 22.16 4.00 -8.56
N ALA A 135 23.33 4.44 -8.14
CA ALA A 135 23.77 5.83 -8.25
C ALA A 135 23.60 6.45 -9.66
N ALA A 136 23.88 5.66 -10.71
CA ALA A 136 23.71 6.10 -12.10
C ALA A 136 22.23 6.32 -12.51
N ARG A 137 21.27 5.83 -11.76
CA ARG A 137 19.82 5.94 -12.04
C ARG A 137 19.08 6.86 -11.08
N GLY A 138 19.65 7.19 -9.93
CA GLY A 138 19.03 8.08 -8.94
C GLY A 138 18.61 9.42 -9.57
N GLY A 139 19.46 10.01 -10.39
CA GLY A 139 19.15 11.22 -11.15
C GLY A 139 17.97 11.07 -12.10
N ALA A 140 17.87 9.95 -12.81
CA ALA A 140 16.76 9.69 -13.73
C ALA A 140 15.42 9.50 -12.99
N TYR A 141 15.41 8.84 -11.84
CA TYR A 141 14.22 8.75 -11.00
C TYR A 141 13.78 10.12 -10.49
N LEU A 142 14.71 10.94 -10.02
CA LEU A 142 14.40 12.30 -9.58
C LEU A 142 13.88 13.17 -10.74
N ASP A 143 14.43 13.04 -11.94
CA ASP A 143 13.96 13.75 -13.14
C ASP A 143 12.51 13.34 -13.49
N LEU A 144 12.17 12.05 -13.36
CA LEU A 144 10.82 11.58 -13.60
C LEU A 144 9.84 12.05 -12.54
N LEU A 145 10.23 12.01 -11.26
CA LEU A 145 9.41 12.57 -10.17
C LEU A 145 9.13 14.05 -10.42
N GLU A 146 10.15 14.82 -10.81
CA GLU A 146 10.01 16.24 -11.12
C GLU A 146 9.11 16.50 -12.33
N PHE A 147 9.24 15.69 -13.38
CA PHE A 147 8.42 15.80 -14.58
C PHE A 147 6.94 15.49 -14.31
N CYS A 148 6.66 14.57 -13.38
CA CYS A 148 5.31 14.16 -12.98
C CYS A 148 4.68 15.03 -11.87
N ARG A 149 5.20 16.22 -11.59
CA ARG A 149 4.52 17.20 -10.71
C ARG A 149 3.13 17.53 -11.23
N GLU A 150 3.02 17.67 -12.55
CA GLU A 150 1.74 17.72 -13.27
C GLU A 150 1.42 16.32 -13.80
N PRO A 151 0.13 15.94 -13.90
CA PRO A 151 -0.25 14.64 -14.46
C PRO A 151 0.35 14.41 -15.85
N ARG A 152 0.99 13.26 -16.07
CA ARG A 152 1.64 12.92 -17.34
C ARG A 152 1.16 11.60 -17.89
N THR A 153 0.91 11.57 -19.20
CA THR A 153 0.65 10.32 -19.91
C THR A 153 1.93 9.51 -20.05
N TYR A 154 1.80 8.19 -20.29
CA TYR A 154 2.95 7.35 -20.61
C TYR A 154 3.74 7.90 -21.80
N GLN A 155 3.04 8.32 -22.86
CA GLN A 155 3.69 8.87 -24.05
C GLN A 155 4.51 10.12 -23.75
N ALA A 156 3.97 11.05 -22.95
CA ALA A 156 4.70 12.26 -22.53
C ALA A 156 5.97 11.91 -21.74
N VAL A 157 5.91 10.90 -20.86
CA VAL A 157 7.10 10.41 -20.14
C VAL A 157 8.11 9.79 -21.10
N ALA A 158 7.68 8.96 -22.03
CA ALA A 158 8.56 8.32 -23.00
C ALA A 158 9.27 9.36 -23.87
N ASP A 159 8.56 10.37 -24.35
CA ASP A 159 9.10 11.45 -25.17
C ASP A 159 10.11 12.31 -24.39
N ALA A 160 9.79 12.65 -23.14
CA ALA A 160 10.69 13.39 -22.25
C ALA A 160 11.98 12.61 -21.95
N MET A 161 11.88 11.31 -21.70
CA MET A 161 13.04 10.44 -21.51
C MET A 161 13.93 10.38 -22.76
N LYS A 162 13.32 10.25 -23.95
CA LYS A 162 14.03 10.24 -25.23
C LYS A 162 14.73 11.58 -25.47
N ALA A 163 14.03 12.70 -25.24
CA ALA A 163 14.57 14.04 -25.43
C ALA A 163 15.76 14.34 -24.52
N LYS A 164 15.73 13.86 -23.27
CA LYS A 164 16.83 14.01 -22.30
C LYS A 164 17.95 12.98 -22.46
N GLY A 165 17.85 12.07 -23.44
CA GLY A 165 18.80 10.98 -23.61
C GLY A 165 18.81 9.98 -22.44
N LEU A 166 17.72 9.91 -21.67
CA LEU A 166 17.57 9.02 -20.52
C LEU A 166 17.33 7.55 -20.92
N GLY A 167 17.56 7.18 -22.15
CA GLY A 167 17.66 5.80 -22.60
C GLY A 167 18.85 5.10 -21.95
N LEU A 168 18.78 4.91 -20.65
CA LEU A 168 19.84 4.33 -19.85
C LEU A 168 20.13 2.91 -20.31
N LYS A 169 21.36 2.63 -20.71
CA LYS A 169 21.82 1.27 -20.96
C LYS A 169 21.59 0.45 -19.70
N SER A 170 21.19 -0.80 -19.88
CA SER A 170 21.09 -1.74 -18.75
C SER A 170 22.40 -1.76 -17.98
N THR A 171 22.34 -1.74 -16.65
CA THR A 171 23.52 -1.92 -15.78
C THR A 171 23.95 -3.39 -15.71
N ASN A 172 23.18 -4.30 -16.31
CA ASN A 172 23.57 -5.71 -16.44
C ASN A 172 24.53 -5.82 -17.62
N ALA A 173 25.77 -6.24 -17.35
CA ALA A 173 26.81 -6.43 -18.36
C ALA A 173 26.44 -7.45 -19.47
N LEU A 174 25.45 -8.31 -19.22
CA LEU A 174 24.93 -9.29 -20.16
C LEU A 174 23.77 -8.77 -21.02
N SER A 175 23.25 -7.59 -20.77
CA SER A 175 22.14 -6.99 -21.48
C SER A 175 22.49 -5.59 -21.98
N SER A 176 22.55 -5.43 -23.30
CA SER A 176 22.67 -4.13 -23.96
C SER A 176 21.32 -3.43 -24.17
N LEU A 177 20.23 -3.99 -23.64
CA LEU A 177 18.88 -3.47 -23.85
C LEU A 177 18.68 -2.14 -23.10
N PRO A 178 18.02 -1.16 -23.74
CA PRO A 178 17.70 0.10 -23.11
C PRO A 178 16.68 -0.12 -21.97
N VAL A 179 16.73 0.72 -20.95
CA VAL A 179 15.70 0.73 -19.90
C VAL A 179 14.46 1.44 -20.43
N TYR A 180 13.36 0.73 -20.45
CA TYR A 180 12.08 1.28 -20.90
C TYR A 180 11.46 2.22 -19.85
N PRO A 181 10.75 3.27 -20.29
CA PRO A 181 10.02 4.17 -19.39
C PRO A 181 9.09 3.42 -18.41
N SER A 182 8.41 2.38 -18.89
CA SER A 182 7.54 1.54 -18.07
C SER A 182 8.24 0.89 -16.89
N ALA A 183 9.49 0.46 -17.05
CA ALA A 183 10.25 -0.14 -15.97
C ALA A 183 10.63 0.86 -14.86
N LEU A 184 10.92 2.11 -15.22
CA LEU A 184 11.20 3.17 -14.24
C LEU A 184 9.92 3.64 -13.54
N LEU A 185 8.84 3.83 -14.31
CA LEU A 185 7.53 4.19 -13.76
C LEU A 185 7.02 3.13 -12.78
N ALA A 186 7.07 1.84 -13.16
CA ALA A 186 6.65 0.74 -12.30
C ALA A 186 7.45 0.70 -10.98
N LYS A 187 8.75 1.01 -11.00
CA LYS A 187 9.56 1.11 -9.78
C LYS A 187 9.18 2.31 -8.91
N LEU A 188 8.95 3.48 -9.52
CA LEU A 188 8.50 4.66 -8.78
C LEU A 188 7.10 4.47 -8.20
N GLU A 189 6.20 3.79 -8.91
CA GLU A 189 4.88 3.43 -8.43
C GLU A 189 4.98 2.43 -7.26
N SER A 190 5.71 1.32 -7.45
CA SER A 190 5.85 0.28 -6.42
C SER A 190 6.53 0.77 -5.14
N THR A 191 7.30 1.85 -5.21
CA THR A 191 7.94 2.49 -4.05
C THR A 191 7.14 3.69 -3.52
N GLY A 192 5.99 4.01 -4.14
CA GLY A 192 5.11 5.08 -3.71
C GLY A 192 5.59 6.49 -4.08
N GLY A 193 6.55 6.63 -4.99
CA GLY A 193 7.00 7.93 -5.51
C GLY A 193 6.03 8.56 -6.49
N LEU A 194 5.38 7.72 -7.30
CA LEU A 194 4.33 8.09 -8.25
C LEU A 194 3.07 7.25 -8.01
N VAL A 195 1.95 7.75 -8.50
CA VAL A 195 0.68 7.04 -8.57
C VAL A 195 0.04 7.26 -9.94
N TRP A 196 -0.60 6.21 -10.47
CA TRP A 196 -1.43 6.35 -11.64
C TRP A 196 -2.85 6.78 -11.25
N ASP A 197 -3.29 7.94 -11.72
CA ASP A 197 -4.65 8.45 -11.57
C ASP A 197 -4.98 9.34 -12.77
N GLU A 198 -5.47 8.71 -13.85
CA GLU A 198 -5.68 9.32 -15.18
C GLU A 198 -4.41 9.92 -15.81
N GLY A 199 -3.28 9.61 -15.23
CA GLY A 199 -1.93 10.06 -15.57
C GLY A 199 -1.00 9.79 -14.40
N TRP A 200 0.29 9.76 -14.67
CA TRP A 200 1.32 9.64 -13.64
C TRP A 200 1.39 10.93 -12.83
N LYS A 201 1.15 10.86 -11.53
CA LYS A 201 1.15 11.97 -10.59
C LYS A 201 2.19 11.78 -9.51
N LEU A 202 2.81 12.88 -9.10
CA LEU A 202 3.72 12.91 -7.97
C LEU A 202 2.95 12.69 -6.66
N THR A 203 3.44 11.80 -5.80
CA THR A 203 2.89 11.59 -4.46
C THR A 203 3.55 12.53 -3.43
N SER A 204 3.01 12.59 -2.22
CA SER A 204 3.64 13.31 -1.11
C SER A 204 5.03 12.75 -0.77
N ALA A 205 5.23 11.42 -0.89
CA ALA A 205 6.53 10.80 -0.69
C ALA A 205 7.51 11.17 -1.79
N GLY A 206 7.06 11.22 -3.06
CA GLY A 206 7.86 11.70 -4.18
C GLY A 206 8.26 13.17 -4.04
N ALA A 207 7.34 14.03 -3.60
CA ALA A 207 7.62 15.44 -3.34
C ALA A 207 8.65 15.62 -2.20
N ALA A 208 8.54 14.83 -1.13
CA ALA A 208 9.52 14.84 -0.04
C ALA A 208 10.91 14.39 -0.49
N ALA A 209 10.99 13.38 -1.39
CA ALA A 209 12.25 12.92 -1.96
C ALA A 209 12.91 14.01 -2.85
N LEU A 210 12.14 14.71 -3.69
CA LEU A 210 12.63 15.84 -4.47
C LEU A 210 13.20 16.94 -3.57
N LYS A 211 12.47 17.31 -2.52
CA LYS A 211 12.92 18.30 -1.54
C LYS A 211 14.21 17.88 -0.85
N ALA A 212 14.32 16.62 -0.44
CA ALA A 212 15.54 16.09 0.18
C ALA A 212 16.73 16.10 -0.77
N ALA A 213 16.52 15.95 -2.09
CA ALA A 213 17.53 16.04 -3.14
C ALA A 213 17.85 17.50 -3.56
N GLY A 214 17.32 18.51 -2.87
CA GLY A 214 17.55 19.93 -3.18
C GLY A 214 16.84 20.43 -4.44
N ARG A 215 15.87 19.65 -4.96
CA ARG A 215 15.05 20.07 -6.09
C ARG A 215 13.81 20.80 -5.56
N THR A 216 13.69 22.07 -5.90
CA THR A 216 12.59 22.93 -5.43
C THR A 216 11.24 22.33 -5.84
N VAL A 217 10.32 22.19 -4.90
CA VAL A 217 8.95 21.74 -5.10
C VAL A 217 8.07 22.93 -5.48
#